data_4edf9507b7545df9e31e8d85c86bb84d
#
_entry.id   4edf9507b7545df9e31e8d85c86bb84d
#
_cell.length_a   1.000
_cell.length_b   1.000
_cell.length_c   1.000
_cell.angle_alpha   90.00
_cell.angle_beta   90.00
_cell.angle_gamma   90.00
#
_symmetry.space_group_name_H-M   'P 1'
#
loop_
_entity.id
_entity.type
_entity.pdbx_description
1 polymer ?
#
loop_
_entity_poly.entity_id
_entity_poly.type
_entity_poly.pdbx_seq_one_letter_code
_entity_poly.pdbx_strand_id
1 'polypeptide(L)'
;MSEDINKIQANMHAPFGPMLMEFKMPQPYIDMLNTYGDKISASDKKSKQLDWSDNLVGNVKQEHKIEDHIWHEKPNENLPSLFNWMGACINLYVKTKLKQGDEQDNAVAEKGIKKVALHNSWLVNSIAGDFNPPHMHYGQLSAAGWLKMPESVAKDKERERAGWIEFLYGNPAMW
;
A
#
# COMPACT_ATOMS: atom_id res chain seq x y z
N MET A 1 9.94 14.77 21.80
CA MET A 1 9.62 13.35 22.09
C MET A 1 9.90 12.59 20.81
N SER A 2 10.97 11.78 20.77
CA SER A 2 11.28 10.95 19.62
C SER A 2 10.18 9.88 19.53
N GLU A 3 9.34 9.91 18.50
CA GLU A 3 8.48 8.78 18.17
C GLU A 3 9.39 7.56 18.02
N ASP A 4 9.06 6.49 18.72
CA ASP A 4 9.77 5.22 18.61
C ASP A 4 9.50 4.64 17.21
N ILE A 5 10.41 4.92 16.28
CA ILE A 5 10.31 4.55 14.86
C ILE A 5 10.26 3.03 14.64
N ASN A 6 10.56 2.25 15.67
CA ASN A 6 10.45 0.79 15.62
C ASN A 6 9.05 0.27 15.96
N LYS A 7 8.13 1.15 16.39
CA LYS A 7 6.79 0.76 16.79
C LYS A 7 5.83 0.95 15.61
N ILE A 8 5.29 -0.15 15.08
CA ILE A 8 4.26 -0.09 14.04
C ILE A 8 2.98 0.50 14.64
N GLN A 9 2.53 1.62 14.07
CA GLN A 9 1.24 2.22 14.39
C GLN A 9 0.20 1.70 13.40
N ALA A 10 -0.91 1.15 13.91
CA ALA A 10 -1.96 0.58 13.08
C ALA A 10 -3.36 0.84 13.67
N ASN A 11 -4.31 1.10 12.78
CA ASN A 11 -5.73 1.12 13.08
C ASN A 11 -6.40 -0.04 12.33
N MET A 12 -7.39 -0.66 12.94
CA MET A 12 -8.12 -1.78 12.37
C MET A 12 -9.58 -1.41 12.16
N HIS A 13 -10.10 -1.73 10.98
CA HIS A 13 -11.48 -1.50 10.59
C HIS A 13 -12.07 -2.77 9.98
N ALA A 14 -13.21 -3.21 10.47
CA ALA A 14 -13.95 -4.38 9.95
C ALA A 14 -15.45 -4.09 9.83
N PRO A 15 -15.85 -3.09 9.02
CA PRO A 15 -17.24 -2.64 8.98
C PRO A 15 -18.21 -3.67 8.39
N PHE A 16 -17.74 -4.59 7.53
CA PHE A 16 -18.62 -5.51 6.77
C PHE A 16 -18.05 -6.93 6.63
N GLY A 17 -17.14 -7.34 7.49
CA GLY A 17 -16.55 -8.67 7.44
C GLY A 17 -15.08 -8.69 7.01
N PRO A 18 -14.69 -8.30 5.78
CA PRO A 18 -13.27 -8.12 5.48
C PRO A 18 -12.63 -7.08 6.39
N MET A 19 -11.50 -7.45 6.99
CA MET A 19 -10.76 -6.54 7.85
C MET A 19 -9.85 -5.64 7.01
N LEU A 20 -9.88 -4.35 7.28
CA LEU A 20 -8.89 -3.38 6.82
C LEU A 20 -8.01 -3.00 7.99
N MET A 21 -6.71 -2.89 7.75
CA MET A 21 -5.77 -2.39 8.75
C MET A 21 -4.93 -1.28 8.13
N GLU A 22 -4.99 -0.13 8.76
CA GLU A 22 -4.22 1.05 8.37
C GLU A 22 -2.91 1.09 9.15
N PHE A 23 -1.80 1.31 8.44
CA PHE A 23 -0.48 1.44 9.00
C PHE A 23 0.10 2.82 8.69
N LYS A 24 0.62 3.49 9.69
CA LYS A 24 1.39 4.71 9.46
C LYS A 24 2.81 4.32 9.01
N MET A 25 3.11 4.59 7.74
CA MET A 25 4.45 4.36 7.21
C MET A 25 5.42 5.40 7.79
N PRO A 26 6.58 4.98 8.34
CA PRO A 26 7.60 5.92 8.78
C PRO A 26 8.11 6.81 7.65
N GLN A 27 8.32 8.09 7.92
CA GLN A 27 8.70 9.10 6.94
C GLN A 27 9.93 8.73 6.08
N PRO A 28 10.99 8.10 6.62
CA PRO A 28 12.14 7.70 5.79
C PRO A 28 11.80 6.75 4.63
N TYR A 29 10.80 5.85 4.77
CA TYR A 29 10.34 5.02 3.65
C TYR A 29 9.57 5.84 2.61
N ILE A 30 8.75 6.78 3.07
CA ILE A 30 8.01 7.70 2.20
C ILE A 30 8.99 8.52 1.36
N ASP A 31 10.03 9.06 2.00
CA ASP A 31 11.06 9.86 1.34
C ASP A 31 11.88 9.03 0.33
N MET A 32 12.21 7.80 0.69
CA MET A 32 12.91 6.86 -0.19
C MET A 32 12.07 6.55 -1.44
N LEU A 33 10.78 6.22 -1.27
CA LEU A 33 9.88 5.89 -2.38
C LEU A 33 9.56 7.13 -3.24
N ASN A 34 9.39 8.30 -2.65
CA ASN A 34 9.23 9.56 -3.40
C ASN A 34 10.48 9.86 -4.23
N THR A 35 11.66 9.75 -3.62
CA THR A 35 12.94 9.95 -4.34
C THR A 35 13.10 8.98 -5.51
N TYR A 36 12.69 7.73 -5.33
CA TYR A 36 12.69 6.73 -6.40
C TYR A 36 11.70 7.10 -7.52
N GLY A 37 10.47 7.46 -7.19
CA GLY A 37 9.46 7.89 -8.15
C GLY A 37 9.87 9.14 -8.94
N ASP A 38 10.43 10.13 -8.25
CA ASP A 38 10.93 11.36 -8.89
C ASP A 38 12.07 11.06 -9.89
N LYS A 39 12.96 10.11 -9.58
CA LYS A 39 14.03 9.67 -10.51
C LYS A 39 13.48 8.95 -11.74
N ILE A 40 12.38 8.21 -11.62
CA ILE A 40 11.71 7.58 -12.78
C ILE A 40 11.11 8.66 -13.65
N SER A 41 10.32 9.57 -13.05
CA SER A 41 9.61 10.64 -13.76
C SER A 41 10.55 11.63 -14.45
N ALA A 42 11.76 11.82 -13.93
CA ALA A 42 12.79 12.67 -14.52
C ALA A 42 13.50 12.05 -15.74
N SER A 43 13.23 10.79 -16.09
CA SER A 43 13.90 10.07 -17.17
C SER A 43 12.92 9.36 -18.07
N ASP A 44 12.71 9.88 -19.29
CA ASP A 44 11.86 9.25 -20.31
C ASP A 44 12.21 7.78 -20.57
N LYS A 45 13.51 7.48 -20.54
CA LYS A 45 13.98 6.10 -20.73
C LYS A 45 13.53 5.18 -19.60
N LYS A 46 13.69 5.62 -18.34
CA LYS A 46 13.27 4.82 -17.18
C LYS A 46 11.75 4.73 -17.09
N SER A 47 11.06 5.83 -17.32
CA SER A 47 9.61 5.87 -17.34
C SER A 47 9.03 4.84 -18.32
N LYS A 48 9.52 4.80 -19.56
CA LYS A 48 9.10 3.82 -20.56
C LYS A 48 9.50 2.37 -20.20
N GLN A 49 10.67 2.18 -19.60
CA GLN A 49 11.14 0.85 -19.21
C GLN A 49 10.32 0.25 -18.08
N LEU A 50 9.87 1.07 -17.16
CA LEU A 50 9.12 0.66 -15.96
C LEU A 50 7.62 0.89 -16.10
N ASP A 51 7.15 1.29 -17.27
CA ASP A 51 5.71 1.49 -17.52
C ASP A 51 4.95 0.18 -17.26
N TRP A 52 3.93 0.28 -16.39
CA TRP A 52 3.10 -0.83 -15.96
C TRP A 52 1.64 -0.64 -16.32
N SER A 53 1.30 0.47 -17.00
CA SER A 53 -0.08 0.92 -17.27
C SER A 53 -0.90 -0.14 -18.02
N ASP A 54 -0.30 -0.86 -18.96
CA ASP A 54 -0.97 -1.93 -19.71
C ASP A 54 -1.43 -3.12 -18.85
N ASN A 55 -0.95 -3.23 -17.61
CA ASN A 55 -1.30 -4.28 -16.68
C ASN A 55 -2.39 -3.87 -15.69
N LEU A 56 -2.82 -2.62 -15.73
CA LEU A 56 -3.73 -2.04 -14.76
C LEU A 56 -5.01 -1.56 -15.40
N VAL A 57 -6.06 -1.43 -14.58
CA VAL A 57 -7.36 -0.96 -15.02
C VAL A 57 -7.49 0.50 -14.61
N GLY A 58 -7.83 1.36 -15.54
CA GLY A 58 -8.05 2.76 -15.23
C GLY A 58 -7.61 3.72 -16.33
N ASN A 59 -7.77 5.00 -16.05
CA ASN A 59 -7.28 6.08 -16.90
C ASN A 59 -6.21 6.85 -16.12
N VAL A 60 -5.09 6.18 -15.89
CA VAL A 60 -3.90 6.75 -15.25
C VAL A 60 -2.74 6.64 -16.23
N LYS A 61 -2.02 7.74 -16.41
CA LYS A 61 -0.99 7.86 -17.46
C LYS A 61 0.42 7.51 -16.96
N GLN A 62 0.63 7.47 -15.65
CA GLN A 62 1.95 7.29 -15.06
C GLN A 62 1.89 6.24 -13.95
N GLU A 63 1.98 4.99 -14.36
CA GLU A 63 2.05 3.84 -13.46
C GLU A 63 3.35 3.10 -13.72
N HIS A 64 4.21 3.05 -12.72
CA HIS A 64 5.56 2.50 -12.87
C HIS A 64 5.79 1.36 -11.89
N LYS A 65 6.26 0.24 -12.42
CA LYS A 65 6.67 -0.90 -11.59
C LYS A 65 7.78 -0.48 -10.62
N ILE A 66 7.68 -0.93 -9.37
CA ILE A 66 8.76 -0.80 -8.40
C ILE A 66 9.74 -1.94 -8.62
N GLU A 67 11.01 -1.62 -8.86
CA GLU A 67 12.08 -2.60 -9.05
C GLU A 67 12.37 -3.37 -7.76
N ASP A 68 12.69 -4.65 -7.87
CA ASP A 68 12.86 -5.55 -6.72
C ASP A 68 13.91 -5.06 -5.71
N HIS A 69 14.99 -4.43 -6.18
CA HIS A 69 16.05 -3.95 -5.29
C HIS A 69 15.54 -2.91 -4.30
N ILE A 70 14.57 -2.05 -4.68
CA ILE A 70 13.98 -1.03 -3.80
C ILE A 70 13.32 -1.66 -2.56
N TRP A 71 12.72 -2.83 -2.70
CA TRP A 71 12.12 -3.56 -1.59
C TRP A 71 13.15 -4.02 -0.56
N HIS A 72 14.37 -4.26 -0.99
CA HIS A 72 15.48 -4.68 -0.13
C HIS A 72 16.31 -3.52 0.40
N GLU A 73 16.06 -2.30 -0.05
CA GLU A 73 16.72 -1.10 0.46
C GLU A 73 16.25 -0.76 1.88
N LYS A 74 17.19 -0.24 2.65
CA LYS A 74 16.95 0.38 3.95
C LYS A 74 16.99 1.89 3.76
N PRO A 75 15.99 2.63 4.25
CA PRO A 75 16.02 4.09 4.14
C PRO A 75 17.13 4.72 5.02
N ASN A 76 17.53 4.01 6.08
CA ASN A 76 18.68 4.35 6.93
C ASN A 76 19.11 3.12 7.74
N GLU A 77 20.19 3.26 8.53
CA GLU A 77 20.78 2.15 9.30
C GLU A 77 19.87 1.64 10.45
N ASN A 78 18.98 2.48 10.94
CA ASN A 78 18.13 2.17 12.09
C ASN A 78 16.80 1.49 11.70
N LEU A 79 16.49 1.41 10.42
CA LEU A 79 15.26 0.80 9.93
C LEU A 79 15.54 -0.49 9.15
N PRO A 80 14.63 -1.47 9.21
CA PRO A 80 14.72 -2.65 8.35
C PRO A 80 14.53 -2.25 6.88
N SER A 81 14.75 -3.20 5.96
CA SER A 81 14.37 -2.98 4.56
C SER A 81 12.85 -2.79 4.44
N LEU A 82 12.42 -2.13 3.35
CA LEU A 82 10.99 -1.93 3.08
C LEU A 82 10.23 -3.26 3.10
N PHE A 83 10.80 -4.32 2.50
CA PHE A 83 10.22 -5.66 2.49
C PHE A 83 10.02 -6.21 3.91
N ASN A 84 11.01 -6.06 4.77
CA ASN A 84 10.91 -6.56 6.14
C ASN A 84 9.89 -5.75 6.97
N TRP A 85 9.82 -4.43 6.78
CA TRP A 85 8.81 -3.60 7.42
C TRP A 85 7.40 -4.01 6.97
N MET A 86 7.16 -4.14 5.67
CA MET A 86 5.88 -4.62 5.12
C MET A 86 5.55 -6.03 5.63
N GLY A 87 6.54 -6.92 5.70
CA GLY A 87 6.37 -8.27 6.27
C GLY A 87 5.92 -8.24 7.73
N ALA A 88 6.44 -7.31 8.53
CA ALA A 88 5.99 -7.12 9.90
C ALA A 88 4.55 -6.59 9.98
N CYS A 89 4.16 -5.65 9.10
CA CYS A 89 2.78 -5.16 8.98
C CYS A 89 1.81 -6.31 8.60
N ILE A 90 2.16 -7.10 7.59
CA ILE A 90 1.38 -8.25 7.15
C ILE A 90 1.24 -9.28 8.29
N ASN A 91 2.31 -9.56 9.00
CA ASN A 91 2.28 -10.49 10.13
C ASN A 91 1.37 -9.99 11.25
N LEU A 92 1.40 -8.68 11.56
CA LEU A 92 0.49 -8.07 12.53
C LEU A 92 -0.98 -8.18 12.06
N TYR A 93 -1.25 -7.86 10.79
CA TYR A 93 -2.58 -7.99 10.19
C TYR A 93 -3.13 -9.41 10.35
N VAL A 94 -2.37 -10.42 9.91
CA VAL A 94 -2.81 -11.82 9.96
C VAL A 94 -3.00 -12.31 11.38
N LYS A 95 -2.08 -12.01 12.28
CA LYS A 95 -2.22 -12.34 13.70
C LYS A 95 -3.47 -11.73 14.33
N THR A 96 -3.75 -10.46 13.99
CA THR A 96 -4.93 -9.77 14.52
C THR A 96 -6.23 -10.36 13.97
N LYS A 97 -6.25 -10.68 12.67
CA LYS A 97 -7.40 -11.32 12.03
C LYS A 97 -7.69 -12.70 12.63
N LEU A 98 -6.67 -13.52 12.79
CA LEU A 98 -6.82 -14.88 13.32
C LEU A 98 -7.23 -14.90 14.79
N LYS A 99 -6.80 -13.93 15.60
CA LYS A 99 -7.25 -13.80 17.00
C LYS A 99 -8.73 -13.46 17.16
N GLN A 100 -9.42 -13.12 16.09
CA GLN A 100 -10.87 -12.94 16.08
C GLN A 100 -11.63 -14.24 15.76
N GLY A 101 -10.91 -15.30 15.43
CA GLY A 101 -11.42 -16.64 15.15
C GLY A 101 -11.52 -17.53 16.38
N ASP A 102 -11.59 -18.83 16.14
CA ASP A 102 -11.66 -19.86 17.18
C ASP A 102 -10.27 -20.18 17.80
N GLU A 103 -10.21 -21.19 18.69
CA GLU A 103 -8.96 -21.63 19.35
C GLU A 103 -7.90 -22.14 18.35
N GLN A 104 -8.32 -22.75 17.23
CA GLN A 104 -7.39 -23.23 16.19
C GLN A 104 -6.77 -22.09 15.44
N ASP A 105 -7.56 -21.05 15.12
CA ASP A 105 -7.07 -19.82 14.51
C ASP A 105 -6.07 -19.10 15.41
N ASN A 106 -6.33 -19.06 16.73
CA ASN A 106 -5.40 -18.49 17.71
C ASN A 106 -4.07 -19.22 17.74
N ALA A 107 -4.07 -20.55 17.70
CA ALA A 107 -2.83 -21.36 17.66
C ALA A 107 -2.01 -21.11 16.36
N VAL A 108 -2.68 -20.86 15.23
CA VAL A 108 -2.02 -20.47 13.98
C VAL A 108 -1.50 -19.04 14.08
N ALA A 109 -2.26 -18.12 14.68
CA ALA A 109 -1.85 -16.74 14.87
C ALA A 109 -0.56 -16.60 15.70
N GLU A 110 -0.39 -17.43 16.73
CA GLU A 110 0.82 -17.44 17.56
C GLU A 110 2.08 -17.82 16.77
N LYS A 111 1.96 -18.77 15.82
CA LYS A 111 3.08 -19.18 14.96
C LYS A 111 3.47 -18.11 13.93
N GLY A 112 2.55 -17.20 13.60
CA GLY A 112 2.76 -16.15 12.61
C GLY A 112 2.95 -16.66 11.18
N ILE A 113 3.22 -15.73 10.27
CA ILE A 113 3.48 -16.04 8.86
C ILE A 113 4.93 -16.46 8.69
N LYS A 114 5.16 -17.61 8.07
CA LYS A 114 6.50 -18.12 7.79
C LYS A 114 7.12 -17.57 6.52
N LYS A 115 6.29 -17.19 5.55
CA LYS A 115 6.75 -16.74 4.22
C LYS A 115 5.79 -15.72 3.65
N VAL A 116 6.34 -14.61 3.18
CA VAL A 116 5.65 -13.60 2.37
C VAL A 116 6.30 -13.58 0.99
N ALA A 117 5.50 -13.52 -0.05
CA ALA A 117 5.96 -13.30 -1.42
C ALA A 117 5.27 -12.05 -1.98
N LEU A 118 6.06 -11.14 -2.52
CA LEU A 118 5.56 -9.99 -3.24
C LEU A 118 5.29 -10.40 -4.69
N HIS A 119 4.05 -10.27 -5.15
CA HIS A 119 3.69 -10.56 -6.53
C HIS A 119 3.96 -9.38 -7.44
N ASN A 120 3.35 -8.25 -7.15
CA ASN A 120 3.48 -7.03 -7.92
C ASN A 120 3.46 -5.80 -7.00
N SER A 121 4.15 -4.76 -7.45
CA SER A 121 4.11 -3.45 -6.80
C SER A 121 4.39 -2.36 -7.82
N TRP A 122 3.69 -1.25 -7.71
CA TRP A 122 3.85 -0.12 -8.62
C TRP A 122 3.57 1.19 -7.90
N LEU A 123 4.11 2.27 -8.46
CA LEU A 123 3.80 3.64 -8.09
C LEU A 123 2.78 4.19 -9.07
N VAL A 124 1.82 4.91 -8.54
CA VAL A 124 0.80 5.63 -9.30
C VAL A 124 1.04 7.12 -9.12
N ASN A 125 1.30 7.84 -10.21
CA ASN A 125 1.40 9.28 -10.20
C ASN A 125 0.17 9.87 -10.91
N SER A 126 -0.88 10.13 -10.13
CA SER A 126 -2.15 10.63 -10.64
C SER A 126 -2.12 12.14 -10.84
N ILE A 127 -2.65 12.57 -11.97
CA ILE A 127 -2.91 13.97 -12.28
C ILE A 127 -4.41 14.25 -12.32
N ALA A 128 -4.80 15.50 -12.49
CA ALA A 128 -6.22 15.86 -12.58
C ALA A 128 -6.91 15.12 -13.73
N GLY A 129 -8.01 14.44 -13.42
CA GLY A 129 -8.78 13.62 -14.35
C GLY A 129 -8.39 12.15 -14.42
N ASP A 130 -7.30 11.75 -13.78
CA ASP A 130 -6.95 10.34 -13.63
C ASP A 130 -7.86 9.65 -12.61
N PHE A 131 -8.24 8.41 -12.90
CA PHE A 131 -9.00 7.58 -11.97
C PHE A 131 -8.79 6.10 -12.25
N ASN A 132 -8.92 5.29 -11.20
CA ASN A 132 -9.03 3.84 -11.30
C ASN A 132 -10.47 3.43 -10.98
N PRO A 133 -11.18 2.72 -11.88
CA PRO A 133 -12.50 2.19 -11.58
C PRO A 133 -12.43 1.08 -10.52
N PRO A 134 -13.55 0.68 -9.94
CA PRO A 134 -13.60 -0.50 -9.09
C PRO A 134 -13.02 -1.72 -9.79
N HIS A 135 -12.06 -2.37 -9.16
CA HIS A 135 -11.38 -3.55 -9.69
C HIS A 135 -10.93 -4.48 -8.56
N MET A 136 -10.47 -5.66 -8.92
CA MET A 136 -9.94 -6.65 -7.98
C MET A 136 -8.46 -6.89 -8.24
N HIS A 137 -7.74 -7.22 -7.18
CA HIS A 137 -6.36 -7.65 -7.25
C HIS A 137 -6.23 -9.14 -7.01
N TYR A 138 -5.24 -9.76 -7.66
CA TYR A 138 -4.83 -11.13 -7.36
C TYR A 138 -3.95 -11.16 -6.10
N GLY A 139 -3.93 -12.32 -5.44
CA GLY A 139 -3.16 -12.54 -4.22
C GLY A 139 -4.03 -12.67 -2.97
N GLN A 140 -3.43 -13.03 -1.86
CA GLN A 140 -4.13 -13.17 -0.58
C GLN A 140 -4.32 -11.84 0.15
N LEU A 141 -3.42 -10.89 -0.10
CA LEU A 141 -3.46 -9.55 0.50
C LEU A 141 -3.09 -8.52 -0.55
N SER A 142 -3.74 -7.37 -0.48
CA SER A 142 -3.42 -6.18 -1.25
C SER A 142 -3.24 -5.01 -0.29
N ALA A 143 -2.39 -4.07 -0.68
CA ALA A 143 -2.19 -2.83 0.06
C ALA A 143 -2.15 -1.65 -0.90
N ALA A 144 -2.65 -0.51 -0.45
CA ALA A 144 -2.49 0.78 -1.12
C ALA A 144 -2.01 1.80 -0.09
N GLY A 145 -1.28 2.82 -0.55
CA GLY A 145 -0.78 3.86 0.33
C GLY A 145 -0.54 5.16 -0.42
N TRP A 146 -0.56 6.26 0.32
CA TRP A 146 -0.29 7.60 -0.19
C TRP A 146 1.11 8.02 0.24
N LEU A 147 1.98 8.29 -0.72
CA LEU A 147 3.33 8.79 -0.48
C LEU A 147 3.39 10.30 -0.49
N LYS A 148 2.58 10.93 -1.36
CA LYS A 148 2.53 12.38 -1.55
C LYS A 148 1.11 12.78 -1.94
N MET A 149 0.51 13.67 -1.19
CA MET A 149 -0.81 14.20 -1.46
C MET A 149 -0.71 15.72 -1.61
N PRO A 150 -1.17 16.31 -2.73
CA PRO A 150 -1.21 17.76 -2.87
C PRO A 150 -2.07 18.39 -1.77
N GLU A 151 -1.61 19.50 -1.22
CA GLU A 151 -2.33 20.21 -0.16
C GLU A 151 -3.73 20.66 -0.60
N SER A 152 -3.87 21.02 -1.88
CA SER A 152 -5.16 21.36 -2.50
C SER A 152 -6.19 20.22 -2.47
N VAL A 153 -5.72 18.97 -2.59
CA VAL A 153 -6.58 17.78 -2.51
C VAL A 153 -6.84 17.41 -1.06
N ALA A 154 -5.83 17.47 -0.20
CA ALA A 154 -5.95 17.12 1.21
C ALA A 154 -6.88 18.07 2.00
N LYS A 155 -6.97 19.34 1.60
CA LYS A 155 -7.78 20.38 2.26
C LYS A 155 -9.14 20.61 1.62
N ASP A 156 -9.37 20.15 0.38
CA ASP A 156 -10.60 20.39 -0.37
C ASP A 156 -11.69 19.42 0.08
N LYS A 157 -12.50 19.87 1.03
CA LYS A 157 -13.66 19.12 1.54
C LYS A 157 -14.85 19.11 0.57
N GLU A 158 -14.85 19.97 -0.44
CA GLU A 158 -15.96 20.13 -1.40
C GLU A 158 -15.78 19.23 -2.63
N ARG A 159 -14.55 18.79 -2.92
CA ARG A 159 -14.28 17.81 -3.97
C ARG A 159 -14.55 16.41 -3.47
N GLU A 160 -15.78 15.99 -3.63
CA GLU A 160 -16.16 14.62 -3.34
C GLU A 160 -15.24 13.64 -4.08
N ARG A 161 -14.56 12.76 -3.31
CA ARG A 161 -13.77 11.59 -3.76
C ARG A 161 -12.40 11.87 -4.42
N ALA A 162 -11.95 13.12 -4.55
CA ALA A 162 -10.63 13.39 -5.10
C ALA A 162 -9.52 12.83 -4.18
N GLY A 163 -8.68 11.92 -4.72
CA GLY A 163 -7.59 11.27 -3.98
C GLY A 163 -8.05 10.22 -2.96
N TRP A 164 -9.31 9.84 -2.97
CA TRP A 164 -9.83 8.80 -2.08
C TRP A 164 -9.57 7.40 -2.63
N ILE A 165 -9.56 6.42 -1.74
CA ILE A 165 -9.71 5.01 -2.06
C ILE A 165 -11.06 4.53 -1.56
N GLU A 166 -11.77 3.77 -2.38
CA GLU A 166 -13.06 3.18 -2.04
C GLU A 166 -12.92 1.66 -1.96
N PHE A 167 -13.46 1.08 -0.90
CA PHE A 167 -13.54 -0.36 -0.74
C PHE A 167 -14.99 -0.78 -0.90
N LEU A 168 -15.25 -1.64 -1.88
CA LEU A 168 -16.58 -2.17 -2.15
C LEU A 168 -16.69 -3.60 -1.60
N TYR A 169 -17.76 -3.88 -0.87
CA TYR A 169 -18.07 -5.20 -0.36
C TYR A 169 -19.52 -5.59 -0.68
N GLY A 170 -19.70 -6.78 -1.20
CA GLY A 170 -21.02 -7.27 -1.61
C GLY A 170 -21.10 -7.55 -3.11
N ASN A 171 -22.32 -7.70 -3.64
CA ASN A 171 -22.53 -7.92 -5.06
C ASN A 171 -22.75 -6.57 -5.77
N PRO A 172 -21.80 -6.07 -6.57
CA PRO A 172 -21.95 -4.79 -7.28
C PRO A 172 -23.02 -4.80 -8.38
N ALA A 173 -23.56 -5.97 -8.72
CA ALA A 173 -24.59 -6.09 -9.76
C ALA A 173 -26.02 -5.73 -9.28
N MET A 174 -26.18 -5.28 -8.05
CA MET A 174 -27.49 -4.92 -7.47
C MET A 174 -27.69 -3.41 -7.27
N TRP A 175 -26.91 -2.56 -7.96
CA TRP A 175 -27.08 -1.10 -7.93
C TRP A 175 -27.37 -0.54 -9.32
#